data_81c01cc778f1b5967d895507757e9f57
#
_entry.id   81c01cc778f1b5967d895507757e9f57
#
_cell.length_a   1.000
_cell.length_b   1.000
_cell.length_c   1.000
_cell.angle_alpha   90.00
_cell.angle_beta   90.00
_cell.angle_gamma   90.00
#
_symmetry.space_group_name_H-M   'P 1'
#
loop_
_entity.id
_entity.type
_entity.pdbx_description
1 polymer ?
#
loop_
_entity_poly.entity_id
_entity_poly.type
_entity_poly.pdbx_seq_one_letter_code
_entity_poly.pdbx_strand_id
1 'polypeptide(L)'
;AKEAYEKWQADPESVKIIDVRTPEEFLFVGHPTVAWKIPVFAQTYEWNAERQQFPMKPLPDFVARVSQIANPDDTLMVMCRAGGRGAIAANMLAQAGFKNVYNIVDGMEGDATGDSESVAKAQPKTDGWLNSGCPWTKKLTPERMLLPDAG
;
A
#
# COMPACT_ATOMS: atom_id res chain seq x y z
N ALA A 1 4.14 -0.08 10.64
CA ALA A 1 2.81 -0.73 10.55
C ALA A 1 2.05 -0.65 11.87
N LYS A 2 2.63 -1.16 12.95
CA LYS A 2 1.96 -1.20 14.25
C LYS A 2 1.50 0.18 14.74
N GLU A 3 2.38 1.17 14.66
CA GLU A 3 2.05 2.55 15.02
C GLU A 3 0.91 3.13 14.18
N ALA A 4 0.89 2.82 12.89
CA ALA A 4 -0.18 3.25 11.99
C ALA A 4 -1.53 2.65 12.39
N TYR A 5 -1.55 1.39 12.74
CA TYR A 5 -2.76 0.72 13.21
C TYR A 5 -3.27 1.33 14.52
N GLU A 6 -2.38 1.61 15.45
CA GLU A 6 -2.71 2.27 16.72
C GLU A 6 -3.33 3.66 16.49
N LYS A 7 -2.77 4.44 15.58
CA LYS A 7 -3.32 5.75 15.20
C LYS A 7 -4.69 5.64 14.56
N TRP A 8 -4.89 4.64 13.70
CA TRP A 8 -6.19 4.39 13.11
C TRP A 8 -7.23 4.00 14.17
N GLN A 9 -6.86 3.15 15.11
CA GLN A 9 -7.76 2.75 16.21
C GLN A 9 -8.21 3.93 17.07
N ALA A 10 -7.34 4.91 17.28
CA ALA A 10 -7.62 6.10 18.08
C ALA A 10 -8.62 7.05 17.40
N ASP A 11 -8.64 7.10 16.05
CA ASP A 11 -9.51 8.01 15.31
C ASP A 11 -9.77 7.47 13.87
N PRO A 12 -10.60 6.43 13.75
CA PRO A 12 -10.83 5.79 12.45
C PRO A 12 -11.58 6.66 11.44
N GLU A 13 -12.23 7.73 11.85
CA GLU A 13 -12.92 8.64 10.94
C GLU A 13 -11.96 9.60 10.24
N SER A 14 -10.96 10.11 10.95
CA SER A 14 -10.00 11.08 10.43
C SER A 14 -8.69 10.47 9.95
N VAL A 15 -8.41 9.23 10.29
CA VAL A 15 -7.21 8.50 9.85
C VAL A 15 -7.62 7.47 8.81
N LYS A 16 -7.03 7.57 7.61
CA LYS A 16 -7.27 6.62 6.52
C LYS A 16 -5.98 5.85 6.23
N ILE A 17 -6.06 4.54 6.33
CA ILE A 17 -4.96 3.66 5.86
C ILE A 17 -5.29 3.27 4.43
N ILE A 18 -4.35 3.54 3.51
CA ILE A 18 -4.54 3.33 2.08
C ILE A 18 -3.49 2.35 1.57
N ASP A 19 -3.94 1.19 1.14
CA ASP A 19 -3.09 0.19 0.51
C ASP A 19 -3.02 0.49 -0.99
N VAL A 20 -1.86 0.94 -1.44
CA VAL A 20 -1.63 1.38 -2.83
C VAL A 20 -1.05 0.29 -3.72
N ARG A 21 -1.00 -0.95 -3.22
CA ARG A 21 -0.48 -2.09 -3.98
C ARG A 21 -1.42 -2.48 -5.13
N THR A 22 -1.05 -3.53 -5.85
CA THR A 22 -1.84 -4.04 -6.98
C THR A 22 -2.93 -5.01 -6.51
N PRO A 23 -3.98 -5.20 -7.31
CA PRO A 23 -5.02 -6.19 -7.01
C PRO A 23 -4.46 -7.62 -6.84
N GLU A 24 -3.42 -7.98 -7.57
CA GLU A 24 -2.75 -9.28 -7.44
C GLU A 24 -2.22 -9.47 -6.02
N GLU A 25 -1.61 -8.44 -5.46
CA GLU A 25 -1.10 -8.49 -4.08
C GLU A 25 -2.24 -8.58 -3.06
N PHE A 26 -3.37 -7.90 -3.29
CA PHE A 26 -4.54 -8.03 -2.42
C PHE A 26 -5.06 -9.47 -2.38
N LEU A 27 -5.10 -10.12 -3.55
CA LEU A 27 -5.62 -11.48 -3.69
C LEU A 27 -4.67 -12.53 -3.11
N PHE A 28 -3.38 -12.44 -3.42
CA PHE A 28 -2.44 -13.52 -3.16
C PHE A 28 -1.65 -13.35 -1.87
N VAL A 29 -1.40 -12.12 -1.44
CA VAL A 29 -0.69 -11.84 -0.19
C VAL A 29 -1.66 -11.55 0.95
N GLY A 30 -2.77 -10.90 0.65
CA GLY A 30 -3.70 -10.37 1.64
C GLY A 30 -3.53 -8.86 1.82
N HIS A 31 -4.40 -8.26 2.60
CA HIS A 31 -4.43 -6.82 2.83
C HIS A 31 -4.92 -6.50 4.26
N PRO A 32 -4.58 -5.32 4.81
CA PRO A 32 -5.13 -4.90 6.09
C PRO A 32 -6.67 -4.82 6.03
N THR A 33 -7.33 -5.34 7.05
CA THR A 33 -8.81 -5.30 7.11
C THR A 33 -9.36 -3.89 7.12
N VAL A 34 -8.59 -2.95 7.66
CA VAL A 34 -8.99 -1.54 7.86
C VAL A 34 -8.59 -0.62 6.72
N ALA A 35 -7.84 -1.12 5.74
CA ALA A 35 -7.31 -0.31 4.66
C ALA A 35 -8.31 -0.11 3.51
N TRP A 36 -8.27 1.08 2.93
CA TRP A 36 -8.82 1.36 1.61
C TRP A 36 -7.82 0.84 0.56
N LYS A 37 -8.30 0.10 -0.40
CA LYS A 37 -7.47 -0.46 -1.47
C LYS A 37 -7.59 0.41 -2.71
N ILE A 38 -6.56 1.25 -2.93
CA ILE A 38 -6.53 2.25 -4.01
C ILE A 38 -5.19 2.12 -4.73
N PRO A 39 -5.09 1.28 -5.76
CA PRO A 39 -3.82 1.07 -6.45
C PRO A 39 -3.28 2.33 -7.11
N VAL A 40 -1.97 2.56 -6.97
CA VAL A 40 -1.26 3.66 -7.62
C VAL A 40 -0.58 3.21 -8.92
N PHE A 41 -0.21 1.93 -9.00
CA PHE A 41 0.39 1.32 -10.19
C PHE A 41 -0.34 0.03 -10.57
N ALA A 42 -0.25 -0.33 -11.85
CA ALA A 42 -0.66 -1.63 -12.35
C ALA A 42 0.56 -2.48 -12.68
N GLN A 43 0.49 -3.77 -12.42
CA GLN A 43 1.50 -4.73 -12.84
C GLN A 43 1.37 -4.94 -14.35
N THR A 44 2.51 -4.90 -15.07
CA THR A 44 2.54 -5.28 -16.48
C THR A 44 3.04 -6.71 -16.63
N TYR A 45 2.79 -7.27 -17.82
CA TYR A 45 3.30 -8.60 -18.22
C TYR A 45 4.44 -8.47 -19.25
N GLU A 46 5.04 -7.28 -19.35
CA GLU A 46 6.15 -7.01 -20.26
C GLU A 46 7.47 -7.33 -19.56
N TRP A 47 8.18 -8.35 -20.02
CA TRP A 47 9.45 -8.73 -19.42
C TRP A 47 10.55 -7.75 -19.81
N ASN A 48 11.23 -7.19 -18.80
CA ASN A 48 12.41 -6.35 -18.99
C ASN A 48 13.66 -7.19 -18.66
N ALA A 49 14.40 -7.58 -19.70
CA ALA A 49 15.55 -8.46 -19.56
C ALA A 49 16.76 -7.80 -18.86
N GLU A 50 16.92 -6.48 -19.00
CA GLU A 50 18.02 -5.77 -18.37
C GLU A 50 17.84 -5.69 -16.86
N ARG A 51 16.63 -5.39 -16.42
CA ARG A 51 16.28 -5.25 -15.00
C ARG A 51 15.76 -6.55 -14.39
N GLN A 52 15.56 -7.56 -15.20
CA GLN A 52 15.01 -8.86 -14.79
C GLN A 52 13.72 -8.71 -13.96
N GLN A 53 12.78 -7.94 -14.49
CA GLN A 53 11.51 -7.66 -13.83
C GLN A 53 10.40 -7.35 -14.82
N PHE A 54 9.17 -7.46 -14.36
CA PHE A 54 8.00 -6.93 -15.03
C PHE A 54 7.74 -5.52 -14.47
N PRO A 55 7.89 -4.45 -15.28
CA PRO A 55 7.67 -3.09 -14.78
C PRO A 55 6.23 -2.85 -14.39
N MET A 56 6.02 -1.90 -13.51
CA MET A 56 4.69 -1.39 -13.17
C MET A 56 4.43 -0.10 -13.92
N LYS A 57 3.16 0.14 -14.28
CA LYS A 57 2.72 1.37 -14.94
C LYS A 57 1.85 2.20 -13.99
N PRO A 58 2.01 3.53 -13.98
CA PRO A 58 1.12 4.39 -13.20
C PRO A 58 -0.32 4.25 -13.67
N LEU A 59 -1.23 4.21 -12.71
CA LEU A 59 -2.67 4.22 -13.00
C LEU A 59 -3.19 5.65 -13.00
N PRO A 60 -4.21 5.95 -13.86
CA PRO A 60 -4.78 7.27 -13.90
C PRO A 60 -5.59 7.58 -12.63
N ASP A 61 -5.74 8.87 -12.36
CA ASP A 61 -6.69 9.39 -11.38
C ASP A 61 -6.52 8.90 -9.94
N PHE A 62 -5.29 8.52 -9.56
CA PHE A 62 -5.01 8.07 -8.19
C PHE A 62 -5.47 9.09 -7.15
N VAL A 63 -5.06 10.36 -7.29
CA VAL A 63 -5.43 11.42 -6.36
C VAL A 63 -6.95 11.63 -6.33
N ALA A 64 -7.60 11.60 -7.48
CA ALA A 64 -9.06 11.75 -7.57
C ALA A 64 -9.79 10.60 -6.85
N ARG A 65 -9.28 9.37 -6.98
CA ARG A 65 -9.85 8.22 -6.27
C ARG A 65 -9.69 8.34 -4.75
N VAL A 66 -8.54 8.78 -4.27
CA VAL A 66 -8.33 9.06 -2.84
C VAL A 66 -9.26 10.16 -2.35
N SER A 67 -9.47 11.20 -3.17
CA SER A 67 -10.35 12.32 -2.83
C SER A 67 -11.82 11.93 -2.66
N GLN A 68 -12.22 10.76 -3.15
CA GLN A 68 -13.58 10.25 -2.93
C GLN A 68 -13.82 9.81 -1.49
N ILE A 69 -12.77 9.45 -0.74
CA ILE A 69 -12.91 8.90 0.61
C ILE A 69 -12.18 9.72 1.68
N ALA A 70 -11.46 10.76 1.32
CA ALA A 70 -10.65 11.52 2.26
C ALA A 70 -10.72 13.01 1.97
N ASN A 71 -10.68 13.79 3.05
CA ASN A 71 -10.61 15.26 3.01
C ASN A 71 -9.15 15.72 3.16
N PRO A 72 -8.79 16.94 2.68
CA PRO A 72 -7.42 17.46 2.81
C PRO A 72 -6.86 17.51 4.22
N ASP A 73 -7.72 17.60 5.23
CA ASP A 73 -7.32 17.67 6.63
C ASP A 73 -7.20 16.28 7.29
N ASP A 74 -7.64 15.23 6.63
CA ASP A 74 -7.52 13.88 7.14
C ASP A 74 -6.04 13.44 7.20
N THR A 75 -5.73 12.52 8.10
CA THR A 75 -4.43 11.88 8.16
C THR A 75 -4.44 10.66 7.23
N LEU A 76 -3.60 10.69 6.20
CA LEU A 76 -3.47 9.60 5.24
C LEU A 76 -2.19 8.82 5.52
N MET A 77 -2.32 7.52 5.71
CA MET A 77 -1.20 6.61 5.91
C MET A 77 -1.19 5.62 4.76
N VAL A 78 -0.28 5.82 3.82
CA VAL A 78 -0.18 4.97 2.63
C VAL A 78 0.80 3.83 2.86
N MET A 79 0.51 2.68 2.30
CA MET A 79 1.38 1.52 2.39
C MET A 79 1.49 0.79 1.07
N CYS A 80 2.66 0.21 0.85
CA CYS A 80 2.88 -0.75 -0.23
C CYS A 80 3.53 -2.00 0.35
N ARG A 81 4.29 -2.73 -0.45
CA ARG A 81 4.95 -3.95 0.01
C ARG A 81 6.03 -3.64 1.05
N ALA A 82 6.97 -2.76 0.72
CA ALA A 82 8.16 -2.45 1.53
C ALA A 82 8.54 -0.96 1.56
N GLY A 83 7.67 -0.05 1.12
CA GLY A 83 7.83 1.40 1.25
C GLY A 83 8.03 2.21 -0.03
N GLY A 84 8.55 1.64 -1.12
CA GLY A 84 8.91 2.40 -2.33
C GLY A 84 7.73 3.05 -3.07
N ARG A 85 6.72 2.28 -3.42
CA ARG A 85 5.51 2.80 -4.08
C ARG A 85 4.72 3.72 -3.15
N GLY A 86 4.73 3.40 -1.86
CA GLY A 86 4.09 4.23 -0.84
C GLY A 86 4.70 5.63 -0.76
N ALA A 87 6.02 5.75 -0.89
CA ALA A 87 6.70 7.05 -0.91
C ALA A 87 6.24 7.88 -2.12
N ILE A 88 6.13 7.28 -3.29
CA ILE A 88 5.64 7.95 -4.50
C ILE A 88 4.19 8.42 -4.31
N ALA A 89 3.33 7.53 -3.82
CA ALA A 89 1.93 7.85 -3.56
C ALA A 89 1.78 8.98 -2.52
N ALA A 90 2.56 8.95 -1.44
CA ALA A 90 2.56 9.99 -0.43
C ALA A 90 2.93 11.35 -1.01
N ASN A 91 3.96 11.40 -1.86
CA ASN A 91 4.36 12.65 -2.53
C ASN A 91 3.26 13.18 -3.47
N MET A 92 2.62 12.31 -4.23
CA MET A 92 1.51 12.70 -5.09
C MET A 92 0.36 13.34 -4.29
N LEU A 93 -0.01 12.74 -3.17
CA LEU A 93 -1.07 13.25 -2.31
C LEU A 93 -0.69 14.57 -1.63
N ALA A 94 0.55 14.69 -1.15
CA ALA A 94 1.03 15.93 -0.54
C ALA A 94 1.02 17.09 -1.56
N GLN A 95 1.47 16.83 -2.79
CA GLN A 95 1.45 17.82 -3.87
C GLN A 95 0.01 18.23 -4.27
N ALA A 96 -0.94 17.34 -4.06
CA ALA A 96 -2.35 17.61 -4.36
C ALA A 96 -3.09 18.38 -3.25
N GLY A 97 -2.42 18.69 -2.13
CA GLY A 97 -2.97 19.51 -1.05
C GLY A 97 -3.40 18.74 0.20
N PHE A 98 -3.19 17.44 0.27
CA PHE A 98 -3.38 16.72 1.53
C PHE A 98 -2.28 17.11 2.52
N LYS A 99 -2.67 17.53 3.72
CA LYS A 99 -1.77 18.17 4.68
C LYS A 99 -1.01 17.17 5.56
N ASN A 100 -1.60 16.01 5.82
CA ASN A 100 -1.08 15.03 6.77
C ASN A 100 -0.93 13.67 6.09
N VAL A 101 0.13 13.52 5.31
CA VAL A 101 0.40 12.28 4.55
C VAL A 101 1.66 11.60 5.06
N TYR A 102 1.54 10.32 5.37
CA TYR A 102 2.63 9.50 5.88
C TYR A 102 2.76 8.22 5.06
N ASN A 103 3.98 7.76 4.88
CA ASN A 103 4.26 6.45 4.30
C ASN A 103 4.54 5.46 5.42
N ILE A 104 3.83 4.33 5.42
CA ILE A 104 4.12 3.22 6.34
C ILE A 104 5.35 2.50 5.78
N VAL A 105 6.53 2.84 6.32
CA VAL A 105 7.83 2.49 5.72
C VAL A 105 8.12 0.99 5.69
N ASP A 106 7.61 0.22 6.65
CA ASP A 106 7.73 -1.23 6.67
C ASP A 106 6.66 -1.93 5.81
N GLY A 107 5.65 -1.21 5.36
CA GLY A 107 4.64 -1.71 4.44
C GLY A 107 3.91 -2.96 4.93
N MET A 108 3.40 -3.74 3.98
CA MET A 108 2.68 -4.98 4.28
C MET A 108 3.61 -6.13 4.66
N GLU A 109 4.72 -6.27 3.96
CA GLU A 109 5.61 -7.43 4.07
C GLU A 109 6.91 -7.17 4.82
N GLY A 110 7.22 -5.91 5.14
CA GLY A 110 8.45 -5.53 5.82
C GLY A 110 9.65 -5.42 4.89
N ASP A 111 10.77 -4.99 5.47
CA ASP A 111 12.02 -4.87 4.73
C ASP A 111 12.55 -6.23 4.29
N ALA A 112 13.01 -6.30 3.06
CA ALA A 112 13.79 -7.41 2.57
C ALA A 112 15.20 -7.31 3.20
N THR A 113 15.35 -7.82 4.42
CA THR A 113 16.68 -7.94 5.04
C THR A 113 17.39 -9.12 4.43
N GLY A 114 18.32 -8.86 3.54
CA GLY A 114 19.21 -9.86 2.96
C GLY A 114 18.99 -10.08 1.47
N ASP A 115 20.07 -10.49 0.81
CA ASP A 115 20.09 -10.85 -0.60
C ASP A 115 18.95 -11.77 -0.97
N SER A 116 18.13 -11.31 -1.90
CA SER A 116 17.01 -12.06 -2.47
C SER A 116 17.43 -13.38 -3.16
N GLU A 117 18.72 -13.63 -3.25
CA GLU A 117 19.28 -14.79 -3.96
C GLU A 117 19.44 -16.05 -3.13
N SER A 118 19.28 -15.99 -1.81
CA SER A 118 19.44 -17.21 -0.99
C SER A 118 18.18 -17.54 -0.21
N VAL A 119 17.43 -18.48 -0.74
CA VAL A 119 16.28 -19.09 -0.07
C VAL A 119 16.64 -19.62 1.33
N ALA A 120 17.91 -19.95 1.55
CA ALA A 120 18.41 -20.48 2.82
C ALA A 120 18.66 -19.41 3.90
N LYS A 121 18.59 -18.12 3.56
CA LYS A 121 18.82 -17.02 4.49
C LYS A 121 17.59 -16.11 4.67
N ALA A 122 16.42 -16.54 4.24
CA ALA A 122 15.18 -15.86 4.54
C ALA A 122 14.93 -15.91 6.05
N GLN A 123 15.50 -14.96 6.77
CA GLN A 123 15.13 -14.74 8.17
C GLN A 123 13.65 -14.38 8.22
N PRO A 124 12.90 -14.88 9.22
CA PRO A 124 11.53 -14.46 9.41
C PRO A 124 11.49 -12.93 9.51
N LYS A 125 10.71 -12.28 8.66
CA LYS A 125 10.51 -10.84 8.74
C LYS A 125 9.76 -10.54 10.03
N THR A 126 10.26 -9.60 10.80
CA THR A 126 9.65 -9.20 12.09
C THR A 126 8.88 -7.90 11.98
N ASP A 127 9.05 -7.16 10.90
CA ASP A 127 8.38 -5.92 10.60
C ASP A 127 7.37 -6.08 9.44
N GLY A 128 6.65 -5.03 9.13
CA GLY A 128 5.55 -5.06 8.19
C GLY A 128 4.23 -5.44 8.86
N TRP A 129 3.14 -5.10 8.19
CA TRP A 129 1.80 -5.32 8.72
C TRP A 129 1.52 -6.79 9.07
N LEU A 130 1.90 -7.70 8.17
CA LEU A 130 1.70 -9.14 8.35
C LEU A 130 2.36 -9.71 9.60
N ASN A 131 3.50 -9.14 9.99
CA ASN A 131 4.34 -9.67 11.07
C ASN A 131 4.19 -8.89 12.40
N SER A 132 3.34 -7.86 12.43
CA SER A 132 3.22 -6.94 13.57
C SER A 132 1.99 -7.20 14.44
N GLY A 133 1.26 -8.28 14.20
CA GLY A 133 0.03 -8.60 14.92
C GLY A 133 -1.16 -7.74 14.53
N CYS A 134 -1.06 -6.96 13.44
CA CYS A 134 -2.15 -6.15 12.92
C CYS A 134 -3.13 -7.01 12.10
N PRO A 135 -4.43 -6.66 12.08
CA PRO A 135 -5.44 -7.49 11.40
C PRO A 135 -5.34 -7.41 9.89
N TRP A 136 -5.36 -8.55 9.23
CA TRP A 136 -5.32 -8.68 7.78
C TRP A 136 -6.18 -9.83 7.30
N THR A 137 -6.53 -9.82 6.01
CA THR A 137 -7.39 -10.82 5.39
C THR A 137 -7.09 -10.95 3.90
N LYS A 138 -7.48 -12.07 3.31
CA LYS A 138 -7.51 -12.25 1.86
C LYS A 138 -8.91 -12.05 1.27
N LYS A 139 -9.92 -11.87 2.13
CA LYS A 139 -11.27 -11.62 1.68
C LYS A 139 -11.42 -10.17 1.23
N LEU A 140 -11.69 -9.97 -0.05
CA LEU A 140 -11.87 -8.63 -0.61
C LEU A 140 -13.17 -8.00 -0.12
N THR A 141 -13.10 -6.67 0.08
CA THR A 141 -14.23 -5.85 0.49
C THR A 141 -14.47 -4.79 -0.58
N PRO A 142 -15.42 -5.03 -1.53
CA PRO A 142 -15.64 -4.11 -2.65
C PRO A 142 -15.90 -2.66 -2.24
N GLU A 143 -16.56 -2.44 -1.12
CA GLU A 143 -16.87 -1.11 -0.59
C GLU A 143 -15.64 -0.31 -0.16
N ARG A 144 -14.48 -0.96 -0.02
CA ARG A 144 -13.21 -0.31 0.28
C ARG A 144 -12.18 -0.47 -0.83
N MET A 145 -12.66 -0.71 -2.05
CA MET A 145 -11.81 -0.84 -3.23
C MET A 145 -12.14 0.27 -4.23
N LEU A 146 -11.19 1.14 -4.51
CA LEU A 146 -11.34 2.20 -5.50
C LEU A 146 -10.37 1.95 -6.64
N LEU A 147 -10.85 1.22 -7.64
CA LEU A 147 -10.09 0.88 -8.84
C LEU A 147 -10.31 1.94 -9.92
N PRO A 148 -9.35 2.10 -10.85
CA PRO A 148 -9.58 2.97 -12.00
C PRO A 148 -10.71 2.41 -12.87
N ASP A 149 -11.41 3.29 -13.57
CA ASP A 149 -12.46 2.87 -14.48
C ASP A 149 -11.90 1.92 -15.54
N ALA A 150 -12.62 0.82 -15.80
CA ALA A 150 -12.30 -0.09 -16.88
C ALA A 150 -12.71 0.59 -18.19
N GLY A 151 -11.74 1.33 -18.78
CA GLY A 151 -11.94 2.02 -20.03
C GLY A 151 -11.25 1.36 -21.17
#